data_f85d972e02c3bdd90669a75822fbc2c0
#
_entry.id   f85d972e02c3bdd90669a75822fbc2c0
#
_cell.length_a   1.000
_cell.length_b   1.000
_cell.length_c   1.000
_cell.angle_alpha   90.00
_cell.angle_beta   90.00
_cell.angle_gamma   90.00
#
_symmetry.space_group_name_H-M   'P 1'
#
loop_
_entity.id
_entity.type
_entity.pdbx_description
1 polymer ?
#
loop_
_entity_poly.entity_id
_entity_poly.type
_entity_poly.pdbx_seq_one_letter_code
_entity_poly.pdbx_strand_id
1 'polypeptide(L)'
;MILIKAETEMDEVMKKKLHKLDESLRHPAGLSAVDSLYEEPTALSISRKKKKKKKKKKIQQEMGSQESEQQDKDEPYQDTVVTSIEESNSSVQPYTQPDESPKISRRWHKTSLRWRPQLEKLASIDASRTYRLGNLTLVLSDEFQIANGSDGTEVFLGLRDDGTEVAVKRMNKSNYKDLKNEEKLLRDPKLENPCIVRYVDFIEDAYFGYLVLQLCEYTLEEYIQDHLPDDSAERSLVLKKLVKEVLCSLQVLHDQQTKVLHRDIKPQNVLIDISGKARLADFGISRQLKQSETTLRTSIAGTRCWKAKETINDEAKTKYKRSTDIQVAGMLVYYILSRGHHPFGKQPYCEVNILQGSYSLEHLDDDVAKDLVKWMINEDPNNRPTVEQTLEHPFFWTDERRLEYLKKMGNQKEVEKYNNIDEELLHPLKKCTEGKSVSKWKTELPSELVQKLESKKKPYPENTLGLLRFIRNLHEHHPDDAERINLMALFPDLFESVFMFAKERGWNFRPSLKKFFRNRIAL
;
A
#
# COMPACT_ATOMS: atom_id res chain seq x y z
N MET A 1 5.28 -12.89 -38.80
CA MET A 1 6.68 -13.34 -38.93
C MET A 1 7.68 -12.56 -38.07
N ILE A 2 7.54 -11.25 -37.91
CA ILE A 2 8.46 -10.44 -37.06
C ILE A 2 8.24 -10.69 -35.56
N LEU A 3 7.00 -10.88 -35.10
CA LEU A 3 6.68 -11.21 -33.69
C LEU A 3 7.19 -12.58 -33.26
N ILE A 4 7.10 -13.59 -34.13
CA ILE A 4 7.58 -14.96 -33.85
C ILE A 4 9.11 -14.99 -33.75
N LYS A 5 9.81 -14.13 -34.49
CA LYS A 5 11.27 -14.01 -34.42
C LYS A 5 11.78 -13.34 -33.15
N ALA A 6 11.03 -12.32 -32.66
CA ALA A 6 11.36 -11.65 -31.40
C ALA A 6 11.10 -12.54 -30.17
N GLU A 7 10.06 -13.37 -30.19
CA GLU A 7 9.79 -14.36 -29.15
C GLU A 7 10.87 -15.44 -29.10
N THR A 8 11.36 -15.91 -30.27
CA THR A 8 12.43 -16.94 -30.33
C THR A 8 13.78 -16.41 -29.86
N GLU A 9 14.12 -15.16 -30.18
CA GLU A 9 15.38 -14.53 -29.73
C GLU A 9 15.37 -14.24 -28.22
N MET A 10 14.21 -13.85 -27.67
CA MET A 10 14.03 -13.62 -26.23
C MET A 10 14.09 -14.94 -25.44
N ASP A 11 13.55 -16.02 -25.98
CA ASP A 11 13.60 -17.37 -25.40
C ASP A 11 15.05 -17.91 -25.37
N GLU A 12 15.85 -17.63 -26.39
CA GLU A 12 17.28 -18.05 -26.43
C GLU A 12 18.14 -17.26 -25.42
N VAL A 13 17.90 -15.96 -25.25
CA VAL A 13 18.61 -15.13 -24.26
C VAL A 13 18.27 -15.56 -22.84
N MET A 14 17.01 -15.90 -22.59
CA MET A 14 16.56 -16.40 -21.28
C MET A 14 17.09 -17.81 -21.00
N LYS A 15 17.08 -18.71 -21.98
CA LYS A 15 17.68 -20.06 -21.86
C LYS A 15 19.16 -19.99 -21.56
N LYS A 16 19.92 -19.07 -22.17
CA LYS A 16 21.35 -18.84 -21.87
C LYS A 16 21.59 -18.30 -20.47
N LYS A 17 20.70 -17.41 -19.96
CA LYS A 17 20.78 -16.93 -18.58
C LYS A 17 20.43 -18.02 -17.56
N LEU A 18 19.41 -18.84 -17.83
CA LEU A 18 19.04 -20.01 -17.01
C LEU A 18 20.11 -21.08 -16.97
N HIS A 19 20.76 -21.37 -18.11
CA HIS A 19 21.85 -22.35 -18.17
C HIS A 19 23.07 -21.90 -17.36
N LYS A 20 23.45 -20.62 -17.42
CA LYS A 20 24.51 -20.06 -16.57
C LYS A 20 24.21 -20.11 -15.07
N LEU A 21 22.95 -19.95 -14.68
CA LEU A 21 22.50 -20.09 -13.29
C LEU A 21 22.53 -21.55 -12.82
N ASP A 22 22.14 -22.51 -13.69
CA ASP A 22 22.14 -23.94 -13.38
C ASP A 22 23.58 -24.50 -13.28
N GLU A 23 24.53 -24.03 -14.11
CA GLU A 23 25.94 -24.34 -13.98
C GLU A 23 26.56 -23.79 -12.68
N SER A 24 26.18 -22.61 -12.25
CA SER A 24 26.60 -21.99 -10.97
C SER A 24 26.13 -22.77 -9.74
N LEU A 25 24.97 -23.45 -9.84
CA LEU A 25 24.38 -24.24 -8.75
C LEU A 25 24.91 -25.68 -8.66
N ARG A 26 25.59 -26.20 -9.70
CA ARG A 26 26.10 -27.58 -9.74
C ARG A 26 27.50 -27.76 -9.11
N HIS A 27 28.20 -26.68 -8.74
CA HIS A 27 29.50 -26.75 -8.07
C HIS A 27 29.40 -26.42 -6.58
N PRO A 28 29.65 -27.38 -5.66
CA PRO A 28 29.51 -27.15 -4.21
C PRO A 28 30.65 -26.32 -3.56
N ALA A 29 31.53 -25.70 -4.34
CA ALA A 29 32.65 -24.89 -3.84
C ALA A 29 32.48 -23.37 -4.03
N GLY A 30 31.29 -22.87 -4.33
CA GLY A 30 31.08 -21.51 -4.82
C GLY A 30 30.45 -20.50 -3.88
N LEU A 31 30.54 -20.63 -2.56
CA LEU A 31 30.04 -19.61 -1.63
C LEU A 31 30.90 -18.34 -1.54
N SER A 32 32.10 -18.33 -2.18
CA SER A 32 32.96 -17.13 -2.26
C SER A 32 32.90 -16.38 -3.59
N ALA A 33 32.19 -16.91 -4.61
CA ALA A 33 32.14 -16.34 -5.95
C ALA A 33 30.87 -15.49 -6.22
N VAL A 34 29.93 -15.42 -5.29
CA VAL A 34 28.67 -14.67 -5.46
C VAL A 34 28.85 -13.19 -5.11
N ASP A 35 29.82 -12.85 -4.24
CA ASP A 35 30.13 -11.46 -3.88
C ASP A 35 30.88 -10.69 -5.00
N SER A 36 31.46 -11.37 -5.98
CA SER A 36 32.19 -10.71 -7.09
C SER A 36 31.34 -10.34 -8.31
N LEU A 37 30.06 -10.64 -8.31
CA LEU A 37 29.13 -10.30 -9.41
C LEU A 37 28.39 -8.97 -9.23
N TYR A 38 28.69 -8.23 -8.17
CA TYR A 38 28.07 -6.92 -7.86
C TYR A 38 29.00 -5.72 -8.03
N GLU A 39 30.17 -5.88 -8.65
CA GLU A 39 30.96 -4.73 -9.07
C GLU A 39 30.44 -4.19 -10.41
N GLU A 40 29.80 -3.03 -10.37
CA GLU A 40 29.49 -2.23 -11.55
C GLU A 40 30.79 -1.86 -12.29
N PRO A 41 30.81 -1.88 -13.63
CA PRO A 41 31.99 -1.48 -14.39
C PRO A 41 32.18 0.03 -14.31
N THR A 42 33.08 0.48 -13.47
CA THR A 42 33.54 1.87 -13.32
C THR A 42 34.30 2.41 -14.55
N ALA A 43 34.25 1.78 -15.71
CA ALA A 43 35.01 2.15 -16.90
C ALA A 43 34.35 3.19 -17.83
N LEU A 44 33.09 3.56 -17.63
CA LEU A 44 32.37 4.50 -18.52
C LEU A 44 32.31 5.96 -18.04
N SER A 45 32.84 6.29 -16.84
CA SER A 45 32.80 7.65 -16.29
C SER A 45 33.97 8.55 -16.74
N ILE A 46 35.06 7.99 -17.28
CA ILE A 46 36.30 8.75 -17.61
C ILE A 46 36.22 9.45 -18.97
N SER A 47 35.43 8.96 -19.92
CA SER A 47 35.35 9.60 -21.25
C SER A 47 34.38 10.79 -21.33
N ARG A 48 33.46 10.94 -20.39
CA ARG A 48 32.51 12.10 -20.37
C ARG A 48 33.07 13.37 -19.70
N LYS A 49 34.10 13.24 -18.84
CA LYS A 49 34.70 14.43 -18.20
C LYS A 49 35.62 15.26 -19.12
N LYS A 50 36.18 14.67 -20.16
CA LYS A 50 37.03 15.39 -21.13
C LYS A 50 36.28 16.26 -22.15
N LYS A 51 35.03 15.95 -22.47
CA LYS A 51 34.21 16.77 -23.38
C LYS A 51 33.55 17.99 -22.72
N LYS A 52 33.36 18.01 -21.41
CA LYS A 52 32.80 19.16 -20.68
C LYS A 52 33.82 20.28 -20.41
N LYS A 53 35.12 19.97 -20.35
CA LYS A 53 36.16 20.97 -20.13
C LYS A 53 36.48 21.79 -21.39
N LYS A 54 36.22 21.32 -22.60
CA LYS A 54 36.41 22.07 -23.85
C LYS A 54 35.26 23.05 -24.14
N LYS A 55 34.10 22.88 -23.59
CA LYS A 55 32.93 23.76 -23.79
C LYS A 55 32.90 24.95 -22.82
N LYS A 56 33.59 24.84 -21.66
CA LYS A 56 33.71 25.95 -20.68
C LYS A 56 34.81 26.98 -21.02
N LYS A 57 35.78 26.64 -21.87
CA LYS A 57 36.83 27.56 -22.30
C LYS A 57 36.45 28.48 -23.48
N LYS A 58 35.31 28.19 -24.15
CA LYS A 58 34.83 28.98 -25.29
C LYS A 58 33.79 30.06 -24.91
N ILE A 59 33.30 30.06 -23.67
CA ILE A 59 32.27 31.00 -23.16
C ILE A 59 32.90 32.11 -22.30
N GLN A 60 34.19 32.02 -21.93
CA GLN A 60 34.89 32.99 -21.11
C GLN A 60 35.69 34.03 -21.92
N GLN A 61 35.59 34.04 -23.25
CA GLN A 61 36.33 34.97 -24.12
C GLN A 61 35.45 36.01 -24.81
N GLU A 62 34.14 36.07 -24.54
CA GLU A 62 33.23 37.03 -25.21
C GLU A 62 32.47 37.98 -24.26
N MET A 63 32.87 38.11 -23.01
CA MET A 63 32.29 39.13 -22.10
C MET A 63 33.43 39.83 -21.33
N GLY A 64 34.09 40.72 -22.01
CA GLY A 64 35.00 41.70 -21.45
C GLY A 64 34.88 42.98 -22.23
N SER A 65 34.15 43.95 -21.69
CA SER A 65 34.27 45.39 -21.90
C SER A 65 32.94 46.10 -21.63
N GLN A 66 32.85 46.72 -20.51
CA GLN A 66 32.46 48.12 -20.34
C GLN A 66 32.45 48.48 -18.85
N GLU A 67 33.41 49.36 -18.55
CA GLU A 67 33.58 50.16 -17.33
C GLU A 67 32.60 51.34 -17.31
N SER A 68 32.28 51.79 -16.07
CA SER A 68 32.38 53.18 -15.59
C SER A 68 31.66 53.26 -14.22
N GLU A 69 32.44 53.49 -13.18
CA GLU A 69 32.68 54.72 -12.42
C GLU A 69 31.50 55.29 -11.62
N GLN A 70 31.67 55.29 -10.29
CA GLN A 70 31.67 56.42 -9.32
C GLN A 70 31.61 55.84 -7.91
N GLN A 71 32.66 55.92 -7.10
CA GLN A 71 33.15 56.92 -6.10
C GLN A 71 31.99 57.63 -5.34
N ASP A 72 31.92 57.73 -4.03
CA ASP A 72 32.85 58.04 -2.94
C ASP A 72 32.14 58.05 -1.57
N LYS A 73 32.87 57.81 -0.54
CA LYS A 73 33.14 58.50 0.74
C LYS A 73 32.71 57.80 2.03
N ASP A 74 33.76 57.35 2.71
CA ASP A 74 34.35 57.68 4.03
C ASP A 74 33.46 57.83 5.27
N GLU A 75 33.67 56.97 6.21
CA GLU A 75 34.24 56.99 7.59
C GLU A 75 33.87 58.14 8.54
N PRO A 76 34.30 58.06 9.79
CA PRO A 76 34.01 57.16 10.96
C PRO A 76 33.61 57.97 12.23
N TYR A 77 33.48 57.39 13.43
CA TYR A 77 33.85 57.91 14.76
C TYR A 77 33.26 57.07 15.88
N GLN A 78 34.08 56.40 16.62
CA GLN A 78 34.75 56.60 17.92
C GLN A 78 33.91 56.43 19.19
N ASP A 79 34.39 55.48 19.97
CA ASP A 79 34.68 55.38 21.41
C ASP A 79 34.21 56.48 22.37
N THR A 80 33.76 56.01 23.54
CA THR A 80 34.17 56.48 24.90
C THR A 80 33.63 55.52 25.95
N VAL A 81 34.45 54.73 26.67
CA VAL A 81 35.24 54.96 27.90
C VAL A 81 34.44 55.00 29.21
N VAL A 82 34.58 53.91 29.94
CA VAL A 82 34.91 53.65 31.36
C VAL A 82 34.49 54.70 32.43
N THR A 83 33.87 54.24 33.48
CA THR A 83 34.31 54.48 34.85
C THR A 83 33.81 53.45 35.87
N SER A 84 34.69 53.15 36.76
CA SER A 84 34.91 52.20 37.82
C SER A 84 34.33 52.61 39.17
N ILE A 85 34.36 51.61 40.10
CA ILE A 85 34.51 51.67 41.59
C ILE A 85 33.16 51.79 42.33
N GLU A 86 32.83 50.94 43.29
CA GLU A 86 33.49 50.59 44.58
C GLU A 86 32.97 49.30 45.19
N GLU A 87 33.87 48.67 45.93
CA GLU A 87 33.68 47.50 46.80
C GLU A 87 32.93 47.83 48.08
N SER A 88 32.16 46.88 48.61
CA SER A 88 32.07 46.68 50.05
C SER A 88 31.81 45.23 50.40
N ASN A 89 32.76 44.66 51.14
CA ASN A 89 32.75 43.34 51.76
C ASN A 89 31.67 43.16 52.82
N SER A 90 31.03 41.97 52.90
CA SER A 90 31.02 41.23 54.20
C SER A 90 30.46 39.81 54.07
N SER A 91 31.28 38.87 54.52
CA SER A 91 31.04 37.61 55.25
C SER A 91 30.25 36.46 54.56
N VAL A 92 31.06 35.45 54.33
CA VAL A 92 30.93 34.01 54.11
C VAL A 92 29.90 33.32 55.00
N GLN A 93 29.05 32.45 54.43
CA GLN A 93 28.86 31.05 54.82
C GLN A 93 28.36 30.18 53.67
N PRO A 94 28.87 28.94 53.51
CA PRO A 94 28.57 28.09 52.37
C PRO A 94 27.57 26.98 52.71
N TYR A 95 26.46 26.92 52.00
CA TYR A 95 25.73 25.68 51.75
C TYR A 95 25.16 25.74 50.34
N THR A 96 25.91 25.26 49.40
CA THR A 96 25.43 24.93 48.06
C THR A 96 24.81 23.54 48.09
N GLN A 97 23.48 23.49 48.12
CA GLN A 97 22.77 22.38 47.51
C GLN A 97 22.85 22.57 45.98
N PRO A 98 22.99 21.49 45.18
CA PRO A 98 22.94 21.63 43.73
C PRO A 98 21.55 22.10 43.34
N ASP A 99 21.51 23.23 42.68
CA ASP A 99 20.35 23.83 42.08
C ASP A 99 19.84 22.83 40.99
N GLU A 100 18.90 21.96 41.34
CA GLU A 100 18.11 21.24 40.38
C GLU A 100 17.19 22.30 39.72
N SER A 101 17.71 22.96 38.70
CA SER A 101 16.87 23.72 37.82
C SER A 101 15.66 22.84 37.44
N PRO A 102 14.42 23.34 37.57
CA PRO A 102 13.25 22.54 37.27
C PRO A 102 13.36 22.02 35.85
N LYS A 103 13.44 20.68 35.70
CA LYS A 103 13.39 20.01 34.41
C LYS A 103 12.06 20.41 33.75
N ILE A 104 12.08 21.39 32.86
CA ILE A 104 10.91 21.83 32.11
C ILE A 104 10.56 20.68 31.14
N SER A 105 9.75 19.74 31.65
CA SER A 105 9.17 18.70 30.81
C SER A 105 8.23 19.36 29.84
N ARG A 106 8.52 19.23 28.51
CA ARG A 106 7.63 19.73 27.46
C ARG A 106 6.30 18.99 27.55
N ARG A 107 5.20 19.71 27.52
CA ARG A 107 3.85 19.10 27.43
C ARG A 107 3.66 18.53 26.02
N TRP A 108 3.15 17.29 25.92
CA TRP A 108 2.84 16.62 24.68
C TRP A 108 1.63 15.68 24.86
N HIS A 109 1.01 15.24 23.75
CA HIS A 109 -0.30 14.57 23.79
C HIS A 109 -0.26 13.14 24.29
N LYS A 110 0.90 12.47 24.29
CA LYS A 110 1.10 11.07 24.71
C LYS A 110 0.20 10.10 23.94
N THR A 111 0.05 10.36 22.65
CA THR A 111 -0.84 9.60 21.77
C THR A 111 -0.24 8.24 21.39
N SER A 112 0.99 8.22 20.87
CA SER A 112 1.66 7.00 20.43
C SER A 112 1.86 6.01 21.59
N LEU A 113 1.65 4.73 21.32
CA LEU A 113 1.92 3.63 22.26
C LEU A 113 3.32 3.06 22.03
N ARG A 114 3.68 2.78 20.77
CA ARG A 114 4.99 2.22 20.41
C ARG A 114 6.12 3.16 20.76
N TRP A 115 6.00 4.43 20.40
CA TRP A 115 7.08 5.42 20.51
C TRP A 115 7.07 6.22 21.80
N ARG A 116 6.15 5.90 22.74
CA ARG A 116 6.00 6.61 24.01
C ARG A 116 7.28 6.72 24.81
N PRO A 117 8.09 5.65 25.02
CA PRO A 117 9.31 5.73 25.81
C PRO A 117 10.33 6.72 25.22
N GLN A 118 10.52 6.70 23.88
CA GLN A 118 11.44 7.61 23.20
C GLN A 118 10.93 9.06 23.23
N LEU A 119 9.63 9.26 23.07
CA LEU A 119 8.99 10.59 23.11
C LEU A 119 9.05 11.18 24.53
N GLU A 120 8.88 10.39 25.59
CA GLU A 120 9.09 10.82 26.98
C GLU A 120 10.52 11.28 27.21
N LYS A 121 11.48 10.52 26.70
CA LYS A 121 12.88 10.89 26.76
C LYS A 121 13.15 12.17 25.97
N LEU A 122 12.64 12.29 24.72
CA LEU A 122 12.76 13.49 23.90
C LEU A 122 12.19 14.73 24.61
N ALA A 123 11.03 14.60 25.26
CA ALA A 123 10.38 15.68 26.00
C ALA A 123 11.19 16.14 27.23
N SER A 124 12.05 15.26 27.81
CA SER A 124 12.85 15.53 28.99
C SER A 124 14.27 16.00 28.68
N ILE A 125 14.73 15.92 27.43
CA ILE A 125 16.08 16.35 27.02
C ILE A 125 16.20 17.87 27.12
N ASP A 126 17.34 18.33 27.68
CA ASP A 126 17.68 19.74 27.75
C ASP A 126 17.63 20.43 26.37
N ALA A 127 17.17 21.66 26.34
CA ALA A 127 17.01 22.42 25.08
C ALA A 127 18.34 22.61 24.34
N SER A 128 19.47 22.69 25.05
CA SER A 128 20.81 22.82 24.46
C SER A 128 21.26 21.57 23.69
N ARG A 129 20.66 20.42 23.97
CA ARG A 129 20.96 19.11 23.35
C ARG A 129 19.92 18.72 22.28
N THR A 130 18.94 19.57 22.02
CA THR A 130 17.89 19.33 21.00
C THR A 130 18.15 20.19 19.77
N TYR A 131 17.77 19.65 18.61
CA TYR A 131 17.76 20.39 17.36
C TYR A 131 16.39 21.02 17.17
N ARG A 132 16.35 22.36 17.08
CA ARG A 132 15.10 23.12 16.97
C ARG A 132 14.95 23.74 15.58
N LEU A 133 13.82 23.47 14.94
CA LEU A 133 13.43 23.99 13.63
C LEU A 133 12.06 24.66 13.73
N GLY A 134 12.03 25.97 13.95
CA GLY A 134 10.77 26.68 14.20
C GLY A 134 10.04 26.12 15.43
N ASN A 135 8.85 25.57 15.21
CA ASN A 135 8.01 24.94 16.22
C ASN A 135 8.25 23.44 16.41
N LEU A 136 9.26 22.87 15.76
CA LEU A 136 9.62 21.47 15.80
C LEU A 136 10.88 21.25 16.64
N THR A 137 10.84 20.27 17.53
CA THR A 137 11.98 19.79 18.32
C THR A 137 12.27 18.34 17.98
N LEU A 138 13.53 18.02 17.70
CA LEU A 138 14.02 16.66 17.44
C LEU A 138 15.44 16.48 17.97
N VAL A 139 15.91 15.23 18.04
CA VAL A 139 17.30 14.87 18.32
C VAL A 139 17.79 13.97 17.19
N LEU A 140 18.89 14.36 16.57
CA LEU A 140 19.50 13.67 15.44
C LEU A 140 20.49 12.60 15.95
N SER A 141 19.96 11.52 16.50
CA SER A 141 20.74 10.36 16.94
C SER A 141 19.97 9.07 16.64
N ASP A 142 20.68 7.96 16.58
CA ASP A 142 20.13 6.62 16.28
C ASP A 142 18.97 6.23 17.22
N GLU A 143 19.01 6.69 18.48
CA GLU A 143 17.97 6.42 19.45
C GLU A 143 16.59 6.97 19.06
N PHE A 144 16.56 8.08 18.36
CA PHE A 144 15.32 8.75 17.90
C PHE A 144 15.06 8.56 16.40
N GLN A 145 15.93 7.82 15.73
CA GLN A 145 15.75 7.44 14.34
C GLN A 145 14.82 6.23 14.27
N ILE A 146 13.71 6.37 13.54
CA ILE A 146 12.67 5.34 13.44
C ILE A 146 12.69 4.60 12.11
N ALA A 147 13.34 5.15 11.09
CA ALA A 147 13.53 4.49 9.80
C ALA A 147 14.69 5.10 9.00
N ASN A 148 15.23 4.27 8.09
CA ASN A 148 16.14 4.68 7.03
C ASN A 148 15.43 4.43 5.69
N GLY A 149 15.35 5.46 4.86
CA GLY A 149 14.80 5.35 3.50
C GLY A 149 15.90 5.19 2.45
N SER A 150 15.50 5.10 1.18
CA SER A 150 16.41 5.17 0.04
C SER A 150 17.09 6.54 -0.08
N ASP A 151 18.20 6.60 -0.81
CA ASP A 151 18.91 7.82 -1.18
C ASP A 151 19.38 8.71 -0.02
N GLY A 152 19.68 8.12 1.13
CA GLY A 152 20.13 8.81 2.34
C GLY A 152 19.00 9.56 3.07
N THR A 153 17.78 9.11 2.91
CA THR A 153 16.64 9.58 3.71
C THR A 153 16.69 8.98 5.10
N GLU A 154 16.53 9.81 6.11
CA GLU A 154 16.43 9.41 7.52
C GLU A 154 15.11 9.89 8.11
N VAL A 155 14.49 9.10 8.96
CA VAL A 155 13.23 9.46 9.62
C VAL A 155 13.43 9.46 11.14
N PHE A 156 13.12 10.58 11.77
CA PHE A 156 13.28 10.80 13.21
C PHE A 156 11.93 11.05 13.90
N LEU A 157 11.90 10.76 15.19
CA LEU A 157 10.85 11.24 16.09
C LEU A 157 10.97 12.73 16.31
N GLY A 158 9.85 13.45 16.32
CA GLY A 158 9.79 14.88 16.62
C GLY A 158 8.60 15.24 17.50
N LEU A 159 8.74 16.35 18.23
CA LEU A 159 7.67 16.97 19.01
C LEU A 159 7.48 18.40 18.55
N ARG A 160 6.23 18.79 18.29
CA ARG A 160 5.87 20.18 18.03
C ARG A 160 5.54 20.92 19.32
N ASP A 161 5.63 22.24 19.30
CA ASP A 161 5.32 23.09 20.46
C ASP A 161 3.86 22.97 20.93
N ASP A 162 2.94 22.62 20.01
CA ASP A 162 1.54 22.32 20.32
C ASP A 162 1.33 20.95 20.99
N GLY A 163 2.39 20.18 21.18
CA GLY A 163 2.37 18.84 21.79
C GLY A 163 2.11 17.70 20.79
N THR A 164 2.03 18.00 19.48
CA THR A 164 1.83 16.98 18.46
C THR A 164 3.08 16.15 18.24
N GLU A 165 2.92 14.83 18.26
CA GLU A 165 3.93 13.83 17.92
C GLU A 165 4.02 13.65 16.41
N VAL A 166 5.22 13.68 15.86
CA VAL A 166 5.44 13.65 14.41
C VAL A 166 6.60 12.75 14.02
N ALA A 167 6.53 12.23 12.78
CA ALA A 167 7.65 11.64 12.07
C ALA A 167 8.29 12.71 11.18
N VAL A 168 9.61 12.83 11.21
CA VAL A 168 10.37 13.86 10.50
C VAL A 168 11.30 13.21 9.48
N LYS A 169 10.92 13.23 8.23
CA LYS A 169 11.70 12.69 7.11
C LYS A 169 12.72 13.74 6.68
N ARG A 170 14.03 13.47 6.94
CA ARG A 170 15.15 14.37 6.63
C ARG A 170 15.90 13.89 5.39
N MET A 171 16.27 14.80 4.51
CA MET A 171 17.07 14.50 3.34
C MET A 171 17.99 15.68 2.99
N ASN A 172 19.24 15.38 2.58
CA ASN A 172 20.18 16.38 2.12
C ASN A 172 19.68 17.11 0.87
N LYS A 173 19.84 18.43 0.82
CA LYS A 173 19.41 19.28 -0.31
C LYS A 173 20.04 18.92 -1.65
N SER A 174 21.19 18.25 -1.66
CA SER A 174 21.80 17.74 -2.91
C SER A 174 20.92 16.70 -3.62
N ASN A 175 20.10 15.93 -2.87
CA ASN A 175 19.30 14.82 -3.37
C ASN A 175 17.78 14.96 -3.11
N TYR A 176 17.32 16.04 -2.44
CA TYR A 176 15.96 16.13 -1.91
C TYR A 176 14.84 16.38 -2.95
N LYS A 177 15.11 16.16 -4.24
CA LYS A 177 14.10 16.32 -5.29
C LYS A 177 12.84 15.49 -5.04
N ASP A 178 13.00 14.27 -4.57
CA ASP A 178 11.86 13.37 -4.29
C ASP A 178 11.15 13.79 -3.01
N LEU A 179 11.86 14.27 -1.98
CA LEU A 179 11.26 14.87 -0.79
C LEU A 179 10.39 16.10 -1.14
N LYS A 180 10.88 16.98 -2.03
CA LYS A 180 10.11 18.14 -2.54
C LYS A 180 8.90 17.72 -3.36
N ASN A 181 8.99 16.64 -4.12
CA ASN A 181 7.85 16.10 -4.85
C ASN A 181 6.80 15.53 -3.89
N GLU A 182 7.22 14.85 -2.84
CA GLU A 182 6.35 14.32 -1.78
C GLU A 182 5.64 15.46 -1.03
N GLU A 183 6.37 16.48 -0.60
CA GLU A 183 5.83 17.70 0.03
C GLU A 183 4.76 18.32 -0.86
N LYS A 184 5.08 18.56 -2.12
CA LYS A 184 4.16 19.19 -3.09
C LYS A 184 2.87 18.40 -3.25
N LEU A 185 2.94 17.06 -3.29
CA LEU A 185 1.76 16.22 -3.45
C LEU A 185 0.93 16.19 -2.17
N LEU A 186 1.56 15.89 -1.02
CA LEU A 186 0.85 15.74 0.25
C LEU A 186 0.26 17.06 0.79
N ARG A 187 0.77 18.21 0.34
CA ARG A 187 0.24 19.54 0.64
C ARG A 187 -1.05 19.86 -0.14
N ASP A 188 -1.37 19.12 -1.22
CA ASP A 188 -2.61 19.32 -1.97
C ASP A 188 -3.80 18.86 -1.11
N PRO A 189 -4.77 19.76 -0.77
CA PRO A 189 -5.94 19.40 0.03
C PRO A 189 -6.76 18.24 -0.54
N LYS A 190 -6.66 17.97 -1.84
CA LYS A 190 -7.33 16.83 -2.49
C LYS A 190 -6.78 15.48 -2.04
N LEU A 191 -5.57 15.43 -1.53
CA LEU A 191 -4.94 14.24 -0.95
C LEU A 191 -5.11 14.16 0.57
N GLU A 192 -5.75 15.12 1.22
CA GLU A 192 -6.10 15.05 2.63
C GLU A 192 -7.20 14.00 2.84
N ASN A 193 -6.80 12.80 3.24
CA ASN A 193 -7.70 11.65 3.38
C ASN A 193 -7.22 10.74 4.53
N PRO A 194 -8.15 10.16 5.31
CA PRO A 194 -7.79 9.23 6.38
C PRO A 194 -7.02 7.97 5.95
N CYS A 195 -6.98 7.62 4.68
CA CYS A 195 -6.21 6.49 4.16
C CYS A 195 -4.85 6.90 3.56
N ILE A 196 -4.47 8.18 3.66
CA ILE A 196 -3.17 8.72 3.23
C ILE A 196 -2.47 9.29 4.45
N VAL A 197 -1.14 9.17 4.53
CA VAL A 197 -0.35 9.80 5.59
C VAL A 197 -0.56 11.31 5.58
N ARG A 198 -0.86 11.89 6.75
CA ARG A 198 -1.17 13.32 6.84
C ARG A 198 0.11 14.16 6.80
N TYR A 199 0.14 15.13 5.91
CA TYR A 199 1.10 16.22 5.90
C TYR A 199 0.90 17.11 7.13
N VAL A 200 1.99 17.52 7.77
CA VAL A 200 1.97 18.43 8.91
C VAL A 200 2.69 19.73 8.57
N ASP A 201 3.96 19.64 8.10
CA ASP A 201 4.78 20.81 7.82
C ASP A 201 5.94 20.47 6.89
N PHE A 202 6.61 21.48 6.35
CA PHE A 202 7.88 21.35 5.63
C PHE A 202 8.83 22.48 6.03
N ILE A 203 10.01 22.11 6.52
CA ILE A 203 11.01 23.05 7.04
C ILE A 203 12.35 22.81 6.31
N GLU A 204 13.15 23.84 6.15
CA GLU A 204 14.48 23.74 5.55
C GLU A 204 15.51 24.49 6.39
N ASP A 205 16.70 23.93 6.50
CA ASP A 205 17.90 24.63 6.95
C ASP A 205 18.90 24.85 5.79
N ALA A 206 20.14 25.18 6.06
CA ALA A 206 21.16 25.39 5.03
C ALA A 206 21.44 24.13 4.20
N TYR A 207 21.36 22.93 4.79
CA TYR A 207 21.85 21.67 4.20
C TYR A 207 20.74 20.63 3.95
N PHE A 208 19.66 20.67 4.72
CA PHE A 208 18.62 19.64 4.72
C PHE A 208 17.21 20.20 4.50
N GLY A 209 16.35 19.36 3.92
CA GLY A 209 14.91 19.51 3.97
C GLY A 209 14.31 18.52 4.96
N TYR A 210 13.27 18.95 5.66
CA TYR A 210 12.55 18.19 6.70
C TYR A 210 11.07 18.16 6.36
N LEU A 211 10.56 17.00 5.96
CA LEU A 211 9.15 16.78 5.74
C LEU A 211 8.55 16.21 7.03
N VAL A 212 7.64 16.96 7.63
CA VAL A 212 6.99 16.62 8.90
C VAL A 212 5.65 15.97 8.59
N LEU A 213 5.49 14.73 9.04
CA LEU A 213 4.34 13.87 8.76
C LEU A 213 3.70 13.39 10.08
N GLN A 214 2.47 12.93 9.97
CA GLN A 214 1.82 12.19 11.05
C GLN A 214 2.68 11.02 11.49
N LEU A 215 2.87 10.86 12.80
CA LEU A 215 3.50 9.67 13.36
C LEU A 215 2.54 8.48 13.26
N CYS A 216 3.07 7.35 12.81
CA CYS A 216 2.38 6.06 12.77
C CYS A 216 3.13 5.04 13.64
N GLU A 217 2.42 3.99 14.06
CA GLU A 217 2.97 2.99 14.97
C GLU A 217 3.86 1.98 14.24
N TYR A 218 3.39 1.44 13.10
CA TYR A 218 4.03 0.33 12.38
C TYR A 218 4.00 0.55 10.88
N THR A 219 4.88 -0.12 10.16
CA THR A 219 4.66 -0.43 8.75
C THR A 219 3.65 -1.57 8.65
N LEU A 220 2.99 -1.71 7.50
CA LEU A 220 2.10 -2.85 7.24
C LEU A 220 2.84 -4.19 7.31
N GLU A 221 4.12 -4.20 6.93
CA GLU A 221 4.98 -5.39 7.01
C GLU A 221 5.14 -5.84 8.47
N GLU A 222 5.58 -4.95 9.37
CA GLU A 222 5.69 -5.23 10.80
C GLU A 222 4.34 -5.64 11.41
N TYR A 223 3.27 -4.93 11.06
CA TYR A 223 1.94 -5.19 11.61
C TYR A 223 1.42 -6.58 11.23
N ILE A 224 1.65 -7.03 9.99
CA ILE A 224 1.23 -8.35 9.53
C ILE A 224 2.08 -9.45 10.17
N GLN A 225 3.36 -9.20 10.41
CA GLN A 225 4.27 -10.19 10.99
C GLN A 225 4.03 -10.38 12.50
N ASP A 226 3.82 -9.29 13.25
CA ASP A 226 3.97 -9.31 14.71
C ASP A 226 2.74 -8.79 15.49
N HIS A 227 1.75 -8.16 14.83
CA HIS A 227 0.70 -7.41 15.53
C HIS A 227 -0.74 -7.76 15.09
N LEU A 228 -0.92 -8.82 14.31
CA LEU A 228 -2.26 -9.29 13.97
C LEU A 228 -2.94 -9.95 15.19
N PRO A 229 -4.27 -9.83 15.33
CA PRO A 229 -5.01 -10.53 16.38
C PRO A 229 -4.82 -12.05 16.32
N ASP A 230 -4.78 -12.71 17.49
CA ASP A 230 -4.68 -14.16 17.61
C ASP A 230 -5.99 -14.85 17.19
N ASP A 231 -7.13 -14.24 17.49
CA ASP A 231 -8.43 -14.76 17.09
C ASP A 231 -8.60 -14.74 15.55
N SER A 232 -9.01 -15.86 15.01
CA SER A 232 -9.10 -16.05 13.55
C SER A 232 -10.19 -15.19 12.90
N ALA A 233 -11.34 -15.00 13.58
CA ALA A 233 -12.44 -14.21 13.06
C ALA A 233 -12.11 -12.72 13.12
N GLU A 234 -11.57 -12.25 14.24
CA GLU A 234 -11.10 -10.87 14.39
C GLU A 234 -10.00 -10.56 13.37
N ARG A 235 -9.00 -11.45 13.25
CA ARG A 235 -7.92 -11.30 12.27
C ARG A 235 -8.45 -11.18 10.84
N SER A 236 -9.43 -12.00 10.45
CA SER A 236 -10.04 -11.92 9.12
C SER A 236 -10.70 -10.58 8.87
N LEU A 237 -11.40 -10.01 9.85
CA LEU A 237 -12.01 -8.68 9.77
C LEU A 237 -10.95 -7.58 9.63
N VAL A 238 -9.87 -7.67 10.42
CA VAL A 238 -8.74 -6.72 10.35
C VAL A 238 -8.10 -6.76 8.96
N LEU A 239 -7.76 -7.95 8.44
CA LEU A 239 -7.15 -8.08 7.11
C LEU A 239 -8.05 -7.50 6.01
N LYS A 240 -9.35 -7.80 6.04
CA LYS A 240 -10.33 -7.25 5.09
C LYS A 240 -10.44 -5.72 5.20
N LYS A 241 -10.39 -5.17 6.42
CA LYS A 241 -10.35 -3.71 6.66
C LYS A 241 -9.11 -3.08 6.04
N LEU A 242 -7.91 -3.64 6.29
CA LEU A 242 -6.64 -3.14 5.75
C LEU A 242 -6.65 -3.14 4.21
N VAL A 243 -7.12 -4.22 3.58
CA VAL A 243 -7.29 -4.27 2.11
C VAL A 243 -8.18 -3.13 1.62
N LYS A 244 -9.32 -2.91 2.27
CA LYS A 244 -10.25 -1.84 1.89
C LYS A 244 -9.61 -0.46 2.03
N GLU A 245 -8.87 -0.20 3.10
CA GLU A 245 -8.20 1.08 3.35
C GLU A 245 -7.10 1.38 2.33
N VAL A 246 -6.30 0.38 1.96
CA VAL A 246 -5.30 0.49 0.87
C VAL A 246 -5.98 0.82 -0.46
N LEU A 247 -7.08 0.16 -0.79
CA LEU A 247 -7.82 0.47 -2.02
C LEU A 247 -8.50 1.85 -1.99
N CYS A 248 -8.99 2.28 -0.82
CA CYS A 248 -9.52 3.64 -0.64
C CYS A 248 -8.44 4.71 -0.86
N SER A 249 -7.18 4.47 -0.44
CA SER A 249 -6.09 5.41 -0.74
C SER A 249 -5.85 5.53 -2.24
N LEU A 250 -5.86 4.41 -2.98
CA LEU A 250 -5.74 4.42 -4.43
C LEU A 250 -6.93 5.09 -5.12
N GLN A 251 -8.14 4.98 -4.57
CA GLN A 251 -9.32 5.67 -5.10
C GLN A 251 -9.12 7.18 -5.05
N VAL A 252 -8.57 7.71 -3.96
CA VAL A 252 -8.22 9.14 -3.85
C VAL A 252 -7.17 9.53 -4.87
N LEU A 253 -6.11 8.72 -5.05
CA LEU A 253 -5.05 9.02 -6.00
C LEU A 253 -5.53 8.95 -7.46
N HIS A 254 -6.37 7.96 -7.79
CA HIS A 254 -6.84 7.72 -9.15
C HIS A 254 -8.06 8.56 -9.54
N ASP A 255 -8.61 9.37 -8.63
CA ASP A 255 -9.72 10.28 -8.92
C ASP A 255 -9.40 11.20 -10.11
N GLN A 256 -10.46 11.69 -10.79
CA GLN A 256 -10.31 12.54 -11.97
C GLN A 256 -9.71 13.91 -11.66
N GLN A 257 -9.75 14.35 -10.41
CA GLN A 257 -9.22 15.64 -9.99
C GLN A 257 -7.77 15.55 -9.51
N THR A 258 -7.37 14.42 -8.91
CA THR A 258 -6.03 14.18 -8.38
C THR A 258 -5.09 13.60 -9.43
N LYS A 259 -5.49 12.52 -10.10
CA LYS A 259 -4.74 11.81 -11.17
C LYS A 259 -3.29 11.50 -10.82
N VAL A 260 -3.04 11.04 -9.60
CA VAL A 260 -1.71 10.69 -9.10
C VAL A 260 -1.47 9.20 -9.32
N LEU A 261 -0.29 8.85 -9.83
CA LEU A 261 0.27 7.50 -9.87
C LEU A 261 1.28 7.36 -8.73
N HIS A 262 1.12 6.36 -7.88
CA HIS A 262 1.99 6.16 -6.71
C HIS A 262 3.36 5.62 -7.10
N ARG A 263 3.40 4.52 -7.88
CA ARG A 263 4.60 3.90 -8.48
C ARG A 263 5.50 3.13 -7.51
N ASP A 264 5.25 3.17 -6.20
CA ASP A 264 6.00 2.40 -5.19
C ASP A 264 5.09 1.83 -4.09
N ILE A 265 4.02 1.15 -4.50
CA ILE A 265 3.10 0.46 -3.59
C ILE A 265 3.79 -0.80 -3.08
N LYS A 266 3.99 -0.92 -1.76
CA LYS A 266 4.59 -2.07 -1.09
C LYS A 266 4.24 -2.05 0.40
N PRO A 267 4.44 -3.17 1.15
CA PRO A 267 4.10 -3.21 2.58
C PRO A 267 4.80 -2.15 3.44
N GLN A 268 6.05 -1.79 3.10
CA GLN A 268 6.83 -0.79 3.84
C GLN A 268 6.29 0.64 3.65
N ASN A 269 5.58 0.90 2.54
CA ASN A 269 5.00 2.21 2.22
C ASN A 269 3.53 2.34 2.62
N VAL A 270 2.98 1.37 3.35
CA VAL A 270 1.68 1.47 4.03
C VAL A 270 1.96 1.48 5.53
N LEU A 271 1.54 2.53 6.20
CA LEU A 271 1.76 2.75 7.64
C LEU A 271 0.46 2.48 8.41
N ILE A 272 0.58 1.92 9.61
CA ILE A 272 -0.53 1.68 10.52
C ILE A 272 -0.50 2.72 11.63
N ASP A 273 -1.55 3.52 11.73
CA ASP A 273 -1.67 4.53 12.77
C ASP A 273 -2.15 3.94 14.11
N ILE A 274 -2.18 4.76 15.16
CA ILE A 274 -2.59 4.37 16.51
C ILE A 274 -4.01 3.76 16.57
N SER A 275 -4.87 4.06 15.62
CA SER A 275 -6.23 3.50 15.52
C SER A 275 -6.27 2.17 14.74
N GLY A 276 -5.13 1.64 14.33
CA GLY A 276 -5.03 0.45 13.47
C GLY A 276 -5.52 0.68 12.05
N LYS A 277 -5.43 1.91 11.54
CA LYS A 277 -5.82 2.29 10.20
C LYS A 277 -4.62 2.34 9.27
N ALA A 278 -4.78 1.72 8.08
CA ALA A 278 -3.75 1.75 7.05
C ALA A 278 -3.72 3.11 6.33
N ARG A 279 -2.52 3.68 6.18
CA ARG A 279 -2.25 4.95 5.52
C ARG A 279 -1.15 4.76 4.48
N LEU A 280 -1.45 5.06 3.22
CA LEU A 280 -0.46 5.04 2.16
C LEU A 280 0.51 6.22 2.33
N ALA A 281 1.81 5.95 2.19
CA ALA A 281 2.91 6.88 2.44
C ALA A 281 3.98 6.78 1.35
N ASP A 282 4.98 7.64 1.41
CA ASP A 282 6.14 7.73 0.50
C ASP A 282 5.77 8.08 -0.95
N PHE A 283 5.45 9.35 -1.16
CA PHE A 283 5.09 9.92 -2.46
C PHE A 283 6.30 10.49 -3.24
N GLY A 284 7.52 10.20 -2.82
CA GLY A 284 8.74 10.76 -3.41
C GLY A 284 8.83 10.55 -4.92
N ILE A 285 8.59 9.32 -5.38
CA ILE A 285 8.61 8.98 -6.80
C ILE A 285 7.23 9.05 -7.48
N SER A 286 6.18 9.40 -6.77
CA SER A 286 4.82 9.56 -7.32
C SER A 286 4.77 10.67 -8.37
N ARG A 287 3.84 10.58 -9.30
CA ARG A 287 3.69 11.58 -10.38
C ARG A 287 2.22 11.85 -10.67
N GLN A 288 1.91 13.13 -10.79
CA GLN A 288 0.60 13.59 -11.23
C GLN A 288 0.52 13.61 -12.76
N LEU A 289 -0.53 13.01 -13.32
CA LEU A 289 -0.85 13.08 -14.73
C LEU A 289 -1.48 14.45 -15.07
N LYS A 290 -1.18 14.98 -16.24
CA LYS A 290 -1.89 16.17 -16.75
C LYS A 290 -3.35 15.83 -17.03
N GLN A 291 -4.20 16.87 -17.13
CA GLN A 291 -5.65 16.68 -17.27
C GLN A 291 -6.05 15.83 -18.50
N SER A 292 -5.32 15.96 -19.60
CA SER A 292 -5.54 15.21 -20.84
C SER A 292 -4.78 13.89 -20.94
N GLU A 293 -3.91 13.58 -19.94
CA GLU A 293 -3.05 12.39 -19.98
C GLU A 293 -3.67 11.23 -19.22
N THR A 294 -3.51 10.03 -19.76
CA THR A 294 -3.84 8.74 -19.14
C THR A 294 -2.60 7.88 -18.92
N THR A 295 -1.45 8.28 -19.47
CA THR A 295 -0.20 7.53 -19.48
C THR A 295 0.97 8.45 -19.22
N LEU A 296 1.79 8.10 -18.24
CA LEU A 296 3.08 8.75 -17.95
C LEU A 296 4.21 7.99 -18.63
N ARG A 297 5.07 8.68 -19.37
CA ARG A 297 6.31 8.13 -19.92
C ARG A 297 7.50 8.68 -19.17
N THR A 298 8.20 7.84 -18.41
CA THR A 298 9.30 8.27 -17.55
C THR A 298 10.30 7.13 -17.35
N SER A 299 11.43 7.42 -16.69
CA SER A 299 12.39 6.41 -16.26
C SER A 299 11.73 5.38 -15.34
N ILE A 300 12.30 4.17 -15.34
CA ILE A 300 11.90 3.09 -14.44
C ILE A 300 12.04 3.56 -12.99
N ALA A 301 11.04 3.22 -12.18
CA ALA A 301 11.02 3.48 -10.76
C ALA A 301 10.25 2.36 -10.05
N GLY A 302 10.35 2.32 -8.71
CA GLY A 302 9.71 1.32 -7.86
C GLY A 302 10.66 0.23 -7.38
N THR A 303 10.23 -0.50 -6.37
CA THR A 303 10.99 -1.51 -5.64
C THR A 303 10.95 -2.86 -6.36
N ARG A 304 12.05 -3.62 -6.35
CA ARG A 304 12.09 -4.99 -6.90
C ARG A 304 10.97 -5.85 -6.32
N CYS A 305 10.41 -6.74 -7.13
CA CYS A 305 9.23 -7.56 -6.85
C CYS A 305 7.91 -6.79 -6.69
N TRP A 306 7.93 -5.49 -6.44
CA TRP A 306 6.75 -4.62 -6.31
C TRP A 306 6.61 -3.71 -7.54
N LYS A 307 6.75 -4.32 -8.74
CA LYS A 307 6.58 -3.64 -10.03
C LYS A 307 5.53 -4.36 -10.87
N ALA A 308 4.78 -3.61 -11.65
CA ALA A 308 3.89 -4.21 -12.64
C ALA A 308 4.69 -4.77 -13.83
N LYS A 309 4.16 -5.82 -14.47
CA LYS A 309 4.78 -6.53 -15.59
C LYS A 309 5.35 -5.58 -16.65
N GLU A 310 4.56 -4.60 -17.07
CA GLU A 310 4.91 -3.62 -18.09
C GLU A 310 5.99 -2.61 -17.67
N THR A 311 6.40 -2.63 -16.39
CA THR A 311 7.42 -1.69 -15.86
C THR A 311 8.74 -2.36 -15.48
N ILE A 312 8.88 -3.67 -15.69
CA ILE A 312 10.09 -4.42 -15.32
C ILE A 312 11.16 -4.35 -16.42
N ASN A 313 10.77 -4.26 -17.68
CA ASN A 313 11.70 -4.24 -18.80
C ASN A 313 12.42 -2.91 -18.95
N ASP A 314 13.73 -2.96 -19.26
CA ASP A 314 14.66 -1.84 -19.41
C ASP A 314 14.42 -1.02 -20.71
N GLU A 315 13.21 -0.54 -20.93
CA GLU A 315 12.98 0.44 -21.98
C GLU A 315 13.32 1.85 -21.46
N ALA A 316 14.00 2.63 -22.26
CA ALA A 316 14.43 3.99 -21.91
C ALA A 316 13.27 4.93 -21.47
N LYS A 317 12.01 4.55 -21.75
CA LYS A 317 10.79 5.25 -21.29
C LYS A 317 9.67 4.26 -21.02
N THR A 318 9.55 3.84 -19.78
CA THR A 318 8.46 2.99 -19.31
C THR A 318 7.13 3.74 -19.27
N LYS A 319 6.04 3.04 -19.57
CA LYS A 319 4.67 3.58 -19.57
C LYS A 319 3.96 3.20 -18.28
N TYR A 320 3.64 4.19 -17.45
CA TYR A 320 2.85 4.02 -16.23
C TYR A 320 1.41 4.49 -16.46
N LYS A 321 0.46 3.69 -16.01
CA LYS A 321 -0.99 4.00 -16.03
C LYS A 321 -1.57 3.72 -14.63
N ARG A 322 -2.82 4.12 -14.39
CA ARG A 322 -3.55 3.71 -13.18
C ARG A 322 -3.59 2.18 -13.03
N SER A 323 -3.77 1.44 -14.13
CA SER A 323 -3.74 -0.03 -14.13
C SER A 323 -2.38 -0.62 -13.72
N THR A 324 -1.29 0.14 -13.82
CA THR A 324 0.03 -0.25 -13.29
C THR A 324 -0.01 -0.34 -11.75
N ASP A 325 -0.51 0.71 -11.08
CA ASP A 325 -0.70 0.70 -9.62
C ASP A 325 -1.68 -0.41 -9.19
N ILE A 326 -2.71 -0.72 -9.99
CA ILE A 326 -3.69 -1.78 -9.69
C ILE A 326 -3.05 -3.16 -9.65
N GLN A 327 -2.11 -3.51 -10.55
CA GLN A 327 -1.43 -4.80 -10.46
C GLN A 327 -0.61 -4.92 -9.18
N VAL A 328 0.14 -3.88 -8.84
CA VAL A 328 0.97 -3.88 -7.63
C VAL A 328 0.10 -3.89 -6.37
N ALA A 329 -1.02 -3.14 -6.39
CA ALA A 329 -2.01 -3.23 -5.31
C ALA A 329 -2.63 -4.63 -5.18
N GLY A 330 -2.84 -5.35 -6.28
CA GLY A 330 -3.30 -6.75 -6.27
C GLY A 330 -2.28 -7.68 -5.59
N MET A 331 -0.98 -7.46 -5.84
CA MET A 331 0.08 -8.18 -5.12
C MET A 331 0.03 -7.86 -3.61
N LEU A 332 -0.19 -6.59 -3.24
CA LEU A 332 -0.30 -6.16 -1.85
C LEU A 332 -1.57 -6.70 -1.19
N VAL A 333 -2.71 -6.75 -1.89
CA VAL A 333 -3.95 -7.39 -1.40
C VAL A 333 -3.71 -8.86 -1.07
N TYR A 334 -3.04 -9.60 -1.95
CA TYR A 334 -2.65 -10.97 -1.65
C TYR A 334 -1.71 -11.05 -0.43
N TYR A 335 -0.70 -10.19 -0.37
CA TYR A 335 0.24 -10.14 0.76
C TYR A 335 -0.48 -9.93 2.10
N ILE A 336 -1.46 -9.02 2.15
CA ILE A 336 -2.26 -8.77 3.34
C ILE A 336 -3.06 -10.03 3.71
N LEU A 337 -3.85 -10.56 2.78
CA LEU A 337 -4.78 -11.66 3.04
C LEU A 337 -4.06 -12.98 3.34
N SER A 338 -2.90 -13.21 2.74
CA SER A 338 -2.06 -14.41 2.95
C SER A 338 -1.05 -14.26 4.11
N ARG A 339 -1.10 -13.16 4.85
CA ARG A 339 -0.22 -12.88 5.99
C ARG A 339 1.26 -12.90 5.63
N GLY A 340 1.64 -12.12 4.62
CA GLY A 340 3.03 -11.87 4.26
C GLY A 340 3.58 -12.68 3.09
N HIS A 341 2.73 -13.43 2.35
CA HIS A 341 3.18 -14.13 1.15
C HIS A 341 3.01 -13.25 -0.10
N HIS A 342 3.95 -13.38 -1.04
CA HIS A 342 3.87 -12.67 -2.31
C HIS A 342 3.34 -13.60 -3.41
N PRO A 343 2.36 -13.17 -4.27
CA PRO A 343 1.71 -14.07 -5.23
C PRO A 343 2.68 -14.63 -6.28
N PHE A 344 3.74 -13.90 -6.60
CA PHE A 344 4.78 -14.32 -7.55
C PHE A 344 6.01 -14.92 -6.86
N GLY A 345 5.93 -15.28 -5.57
CA GLY A 345 7.00 -15.91 -4.81
C GLY A 345 8.09 -14.93 -4.35
N LYS A 346 9.25 -15.46 -3.96
CA LYS A 346 10.36 -14.70 -3.38
C LYS A 346 11.47 -14.44 -4.41
N GLN A 347 12.39 -13.50 -4.10
CA GLN A 347 13.62 -13.33 -4.86
C GLN A 347 14.44 -14.63 -4.88
N PRO A 348 15.20 -14.93 -5.96
CA PRO A 348 15.42 -14.07 -7.14
C PRO A 348 14.37 -14.22 -8.26
N TYR A 349 13.42 -15.16 -8.13
CA TYR A 349 12.50 -15.55 -9.21
C TYR A 349 11.26 -14.68 -9.35
N CYS A 350 10.95 -13.85 -8.36
CA CYS A 350 9.74 -13.06 -8.30
C CYS A 350 9.49 -12.19 -9.56
N GLU A 351 10.50 -11.42 -10.01
CA GLU A 351 10.36 -10.59 -11.22
C GLU A 351 10.20 -11.43 -12.50
N VAL A 352 10.86 -12.59 -12.57
CA VAL A 352 10.69 -13.55 -13.69
C VAL A 352 9.26 -14.08 -13.70
N ASN A 353 8.74 -14.47 -12.54
CA ASN A 353 7.37 -14.96 -12.40
C ASN A 353 6.34 -13.89 -12.77
N ILE A 354 6.57 -12.62 -12.41
CA ILE A 354 5.72 -11.49 -12.83
C ILE A 354 5.71 -11.37 -14.36
N LEU A 355 6.88 -11.45 -15.00
CA LEU A 355 7.01 -11.37 -16.46
C LEU A 355 6.33 -12.55 -17.17
N GLN A 356 6.39 -13.75 -16.60
CA GLN A 356 5.75 -14.96 -17.13
C GLN A 356 4.26 -15.08 -16.78
N GLY A 357 3.74 -14.22 -15.86
CA GLY A 357 2.38 -14.36 -15.33
C GLY A 357 2.21 -15.61 -14.44
N SER A 358 3.30 -16.18 -13.94
CA SER A 358 3.29 -17.39 -13.10
C SER A 358 3.11 -17.02 -11.62
N TYR A 359 1.92 -17.23 -11.07
CA TYR A 359 1.59 -16.93 -9.68
C TYR A 359 0.94 -18.12 -8.95
N SER A 360 1.06 -18.14 -7.61
CA SER A 360 0.32 -19.04 -6.73
C SER A 360 -0.54 -18.23 -5.75
N LEU A 361 -1.77 -18.70 -5.52
CA LEU A 361 -2.70 -18.16 -4.53
C LEU A 361 -3.08 -19.21 -3.47
N GLU A 362 -2.21 -20.20 -3.22
CA GLU A 362 -2.45 -21.34 -2.34
C GLU A 362 -2.63 -20.98 -0.85
N HIS A 363 -2.12 -19.79 -0.44
CA HIS A 363 -2.26 -19.32 0.95
C HIS A 363 -3.59 -18.58 1.21
N LEU A 364 -4.54 -18.59 0.27
CA LEU A 364 -5.91 -18.11 0.45
C LEU A 364 -6.87 -19.29 0.33
N ASP A 365 -7.79 -19.39 1.27
CA ASP A 365 -8.89 -20.38 1.22
C ASP A 365 -10.13 -19.79 0.51
N ASP A 366 -10.41 -18.48 0.68
CA ASP A 366 -11.56 -17.76 0.09
C ASP A 366 -11.40 -17.60 -1.43
N ASP A 367 -12.21 -18.32 -2.22
CA ASP A 367 -12.18 -18.25 -3.69
C ASP A 367 -12.68 -16.90 -4.23
N VAL A 368 -13.49 -16.16 -3.48
CA VAL A 368 -13.90 -14.78 -3.85
C VAL A 368 -12.72 -13.83 -3.69
N ALA A 369 -11.88 -14.04 -2.66
CA ALA A 369 -10.62 -13.30 -2.50
C ALA A 369 -9.63 -13.64 -3.61
N LYS A 370 -9.47 -14.94 -3.96
CA LYS A 370 -8.64 -15.37 -5.09
C LYS A 370 -9.11 -14.74 -6.40
N ASP A 371 -10.42 -14.66 -6.61
CA ASP A 371 -11.01 -14.04 -7.80
C ASP A 371 -10.66 -12.55 -7.90
N LEU A 372 -10.79 -11.81 -6.81
CA LEU A 372 -10.39 -10.40 -6.73
C LEU A 372 -8.91 -10.23 -7.10
N VAL A 373 -8.03 -11.00 -6.46
CA VAL A 373 -6.58 -10.93 -6.68
C VAL A 373 -6.25 -11.25 -8.14
N LYS A 374 -6.77 -12.35 -8.69
CA LYS A 374 -6.58 -12.75 -10.11
C LYS A 374 -6.94 -11.64 -11.07
N TRP A 375 -8.05 -10.94 -10.81
CA TRP A 375 -8.49 -9.84 -11.66
C TRP A 375 -7.53 -8.65 -11.60
N MET A 376 -7.07 -8.28 -10.39
CA MET A 376 -6.15 -7.16 -10.20
C MET A 376 -4.76 -7.42 -10.78
N ILE A 377 -4.21 -8.65 -10.60
CA ILE A 377 -2.85 -8.99 -11.07
C ILE A 377 -2.81 -9.44 -12.53
N ASN A 378 -3.89 -9.30 -13.30
CA ASN A 378 -3.95 -9.71 -14.70
C ASN A 378 -2.74 -9.18 -15.49
N GLU A 379 -2.17 -10.03 -16.36
CA GLU A 379 -1.00 -9.67 -17.17
C GLU A 379 -1.25 -8.50 -18.10
N ASP A 380 -2.43 -8.50 -18.78
CA ASP A 380 -2.83 -7.40 -19.64
C ASP A 380 -3.38 -6.24 -18.80
N PRO A 381 -2.72 -5.05 -18.82
CA PRO A 381 -3.19 -3.86 -18.10
C PRO A 381 -4.61 -3.41 -18.46
N ASN A 382 -5.11 -3.78 -19.64
CA ASN A 382 -6.46 -3.40 -20.07
C ASN A 382 -7.55 -4.30 -19.46
N ASN A 383 -7.18 -5.49 -19.01
CA ASN A 383 -8.09 -6.45 -18.35
C ASN A 383 -8.14 -6.25 -16.84
N ARG A 384 -7.27 -5.42 -16.27
CA ARG A 384 -7.29 -5.08 -14.84
C ARG A 384 -8.47 -4.16 -14.53
N PRO A 385 -9.09 -4.29 -13.34
CA PRO A 385 -10.17 -3.40 -12.92
C PRO A 385 -9.67 -1.97 -12.68
N THR A 386 -10.59 -1.01 -12.69
CA THR A 386 -10.35 0.26 -12.01
C THR A 386 -10.46 0.07 -10.49
N VAL A 387 -9.99 1.04 -9.70
CA VAL A 387 -10.11 0.95 -8.24
C VAL A 387 -11.57 0.94 -7.78
N GLU A 388 -12.46 1.67 -8.47
CA GLU A 388 -13.90 1.69 -8.19
C GLU A 388 -14.52 0.30 -8.44
N GLN A 389 -14.17 -0.33 -9.57
CA GLN A 389 -14.60 -1.69 -9.88
C GLN A 389 -14.07 -2.70 -8.87
N THR A 390 -12.83 -2.51 -8.39
CA THR A 390 -12.21 -3.34 -7.34
C THR A 390 -12.99 -3.24 -6.03
N LEU A 391 -13.34 -2.03 -5.58
CA LEU A 391 -14.11 -1.81 -4.35
C LEU A 391 -15.57 -2.30 -4.43
N GLU A 392 -16.13 -2.45 -5.63
CA GLU A 392 -17.45 -3.04 -5.85
C GLU A 392 -17.44 -4.58 -5.93
N HIS A 393 -16.26 -5.21 -5.87
CA HIS A 393 -16.13 -6.65 -5.96
C HIS A 393 -16.91 -7.39 -4.86
N PRO A 394 -17.51 -8.57 -5.11
CA PRO A 394 -18.26 -9.37 -4.13
C PRO A 394 -17.51 -9.68 -2.84
N PHE A 395 -16.19 -9.65 -2.86
CA PHE A 395 -15.34 -9.74 -1.67
C PHE A 395 -15.69 -8.68 -0.60
N PHE A 396 -16.09 -7.47 -1.02
CA PHE A 396 -16.45 -6.36 -0.12
C PHE A 396 -17.94 -6.25 0.16
N TRP A 397 -18.77 -7.14 -0.37
CA TRP A 397 -20.20 -7.08 -0.11
C TRP A 397 -20.52 -7.38 1.35
N THR A 398 -21.51 -6.64 1.88
CA THR A 398 -22.10 -6.94 3.20
C THR A 398 -22.95 -8.21 3.12
N ASP A 399 -23.25 -8.79 4.27
CA ASP A 399 -24.06 -10.00 4.34
C ASP A 399 -25.48 -9.78 3.80
N GLU A 400 -26.06 -8.59 3.97
CA GLU A 400 -27.35 -8.21 3.39
C GLU A 400 -27.28 -8.23 1.84
N ARG A 401 -26.21 -7.68 1.25
CA ARG A 401 -26.04 -7.69 -0.21
C ARG A 401 -25.79 -9.09 -0.75
N ARG A 402 -25.04 -9.92 -0.03
CA ARG A 402 -24.82 -11.35 -0.34
C ARG A 402 -26.13 -12.11 -0.30
N LEU A 403 -26.93 -11.90 0.75
CA LEU A 403 -28.24 -12.52 0.91
C LEU A 403 -29.21 -12.11 -0.21
N GLU A 404 -29.26 -10.82 -0.57
CA GLU A 404 -30.08 -10.36 -1.69
C GLU A 404 -29.67 -11.01 -3.02
N TYR A 405 -28.39 -11.22 -3.24
CA TYR A 405 -27.88 -11.96 -4.39
C TYR A 405 -28.34 -13.42 -4.37
N LEU A 406 -28.22 -14.12 -3.22
CA LEU A 406 -28.69 -15.51 -3.07
C LEU A 406 -30.20 -15.64 -3.29
N LYS A 407 -31.01 -14.70 -2.81
CA LYS A 407 -32.46 -14.63 -3.09
C LYS A 407 -32.74 -14.50 -4.59
N LYS A 408 -31.99 -13.70 -5.33
CA LYS A 408 -32.12 -13.58 -6.80
C LYS A 408 -31.61 -14.83 -7.52
N MET A 409 -30.61 -15.51 -6.98
CA MET A 409 -30.20 -16.83 -7.48
C MET A 409 -31.32 -17.84 -7.30
N GLY A 410 -32.03 -17.86 -6.16
CA GLY A 410 -33.21 -18.70 -5.89
C GLY A 410 -34.38 -18.47 -6.83
N ASN A 411 -34.40 -17.35 -7.57
CA ASN A 411 -35.40 -17.02 -8.61
C ASN A 411 -34.97 -17.40 -10.04
N GLN A 412 -33.81 -18.00 -10.24
CA GLN A 412 -33.42 -18.46 -11.56
C GLN A 412 -34.28 -19.66 -11.99
N LYS A 413 -34.61 -19.74 -13.27
CA LYS A 413 -35.50 -20.78 -13.83
C LYS A 413 -35.03 -22.20 -13.52
N GLU A 414 -33.73 -22.42 -13.52
CA GLU A 414 -33.09 -23.69 -13.22
C GLU A 414 -33.26 -24.04 -11.73
N VAL A 415 -33.13 -23.06 -10.85
CA VAL A 415 -33.35 -23.22 -9.40
C VAL A 415 -34.83 -23.40 -9.08
N GLU A 416 -35.72 -22.75 -9.80
CA GLU A 416 -37.17 -22.92 -9.64
C GLU A 416 -37.63 -24.33 -10.01
N LYS A 417 -37.01 -24.92 -11.03
CA LYS A 417 -37.32 -26.29 -11.53
C LYS A 417 -36.46 -27.37 -10.88
N TYR A 418 -36.04 -27.19 -9.64
CA TYR A 418 -35.12 -28.08 -8.91
C TYR A 418 -35.48 -29.56 -8.91
N ASN A 419 -36.74 -29.94 -9.22
CA ASN A 419 -37.18 -31.33 -9.31
C ASN A 419 -36.89 -32.01 -10.67
N ASN A 420 -36.56 -31.23 -11.72
CA ASN A 420 -36.23 -31.69 -13.07
C ASN A 420 -34.91 -31.04 -13.51
N ILE A 421 -33.85 -31.34 -12.79
CA ILE A 421 -32.55 -30.70 -13.01
C ILE A 421 -31.72 -31.55 -13.96
N ASP A 422 -31.06 -30.85 -14.89
CA ASP A 422 -30.02 -31.42 -15.71
C ASP A 422 -28.81 -31.78 -14.84
N GLU A 423 -28.35 -33.03 -14.90
CA GLU A 423 -27.17 -33.47 -14.17
C GLU A 423 -25.91 -32.70 -14.53
N GLU A 424 -25.81 -32.19 -15.78
CA GLU A 424 -24.71 -31.32 -16.21
C GLU A 424 -24.66 -30.01 -15.42
N LEU A 425 -25.80 -29.52 -14.92
CA LEU A 425 -25.86 -28.34 -14.08
C LEU A 425 -25.53 -28.65 -12.63
N LEU A 426 -25.97 -29.80 -12.13
CA LEU A 426 -25.77 -30.20 -10.74
C LEU A 426 -24.32 -30.58 -10.41
N HIS A 427 -23.61 -31.21 -11.35
CA HIS A 427 -22.28 -31.70 -11.12
C HIS A 427 -21.27 -30.58 -10.75
N PRO A 428 -21.16 -29.45 -11.47
CA PRO A 428 -20.28 -28.35 -11.10
C PRO A 428 -20.68 -27.71 -9.76
N LEU A 429 -22.00 -27.56 -9.50
CA LEU A 429 -22.46 -26.99 -8.25
C LEU A 429 -22.17 -27.91 -7.05
N LYS A 430 -22.33 -29.23 -7.22
CA LYS A 430 -21.91 -30.23 -6.22
C LYS A 430 -20.41 -30.12 -5.95
N LYS A 431 -19.59 -30.03 -6.98
CA LYS A 431 -18.14 -29.87 -6.86
C LYS A 431 -17.74 -28.62 -6.07
N CYS A 432 -18.42 -27.48 -6.30
CA CYS A 432 -18.19 -26.24 -5.54
C CYS A 432 -18.62 -26.33 -4.07
N THR A 433 -19.50 -27.26 -3.72
CA THR A 433 -20.10 -27.41 -2.39
C THR A 433 -19.70 -28.69 -1.67
N GLU A 434 -18.88 -29.53 -2.30
CA GLU A 434 -18.41 -30.79 -1.71
C GLU A 434 -17.58 -30.53 -0.46
N GLY A 435 -17.93 -31.23 0.65
CA GLY A 435 -17.27 -31.03 1.95
C GLY A 435 -17.66 -29.76 2.71
N LYS A 436 -18.55 -28.91 2.15
CA LYS A 436 -19.00 -27.66 2.78
C LYS A 436 -20.31 -27.83 3.55
N SER A 437 -20.63 -26.87 4.43
CA SER A 437 -21.84 -26.87 5.31
C SER A 437 -23.16 -27.03 4.57
N VAL A 438 -23.19 -26.77 3.28
CA VAL A 438 -24.39 -26.75 2.42
C VAL A 438 -24.91 -28.14 2.08
N SER A 439 -24.11 -29.20 2.25
CA SER A 439 -24.48 -30.57 1.80
C SER A 439 -25.59 -31.21 2.61
N LYS A 440 -25.76 -30.82 3.88
CA LYS A 440 -26.78 -31.29 4.81
C LYS A 440 -27.57 -30.14 5.41
N TRP A 441 -27.94 -29.16 4.60
CA TRP A 441 -28.50 -27.91 5.06
C TRP A 441 -29.78 -28.02 5.90
N LYS A 442 -30.56 -29.08 5.71
CA LYS A 442 -31.81 -29.29 6.50
C LYS A 442 -31.54 -29.53 7.96
N THR A 443 -30.41 -30.15 8.31
CA THR A 443 -30.04 -30.45 9.70
C THR A 443 -29.54 -29.19 10.45
N GLU A 444 -29.08 -28.20 9.72
CA GLU A 444 -28.59 -26.91 10.27
C GLU A 444 -29.74 -25.93 10.59
N LEU A 445 -30.94 -26.20 10.08
CA LEU A 445 -32.10 -25.32 10.26
C LEU A 445 -33.10 -25.94 11.27
N PRO A 446 -33.89 -25.11 12.00
CA PRO A 446 -34.96 -25.60 12.85
C PRO A 446 -35.91 -26.51 12.07
N SER A 447 -36.12 -27.75 12.57
CA SER A 447 -36.95 -28.75 11.90
C SER A 447 -38.39 -28.28 11.67
N GLU A 448 -38.95 -27.50 12.59
CA GLU A 448 -40.30 -26.93 12.50
C GLU A 448 -40.40 -25.96 11.31
N LEU A 449 -39.36 -25.18 11.06
CA LEU A 449 -39.32 -24.25 9.95
C LEU A 449 -39.24 -24.99 8.60
N VAL A 450 -38.40 -26.01 8.52
CA VAL A 450 -38.29 -26.85 7.30
C VAL A 450 -39.65 -27.49 7.00
N GLN A 451 -40.29 -28.13 8.01
CA GLN A 451 -41.62 -28.74 7.87
C GLN A 451 -42.69 -27.70 7.47
N LYS A 452 -42.67 -26.50 8.05
CA LYS A 452 -43.60 -25.39 7.72
C LYS A 452 -43.53 -25.01 6.24
N LEU A 453 -42.32 -24.91 5.67
CA LEU A 453 -42.14 -24.56 4.26
C LEU A 453 -42.39 -25.73 3.30
N GLU A 454 -42.23 -26.99 3.75
CA GLU A 454 -42.46 -28.20 2.97
C GLU A 454 -43.91 -28.69 3.04
N SER A 455 -44.70 -28.29 4.04
CA SER A 455 -46.06 -28.83 4.32
C SER A 455 -47.05 -28.65 3.15
N LYS A 456 -46.82 -27.68 2.26
CA LYS A 456 -47.71 -27.36 1.13
C LYS A 456 -47.11 -27.67 -0.24
N LYS A 457 -45.88 -28.22 -0.32
CA LYS A 457 -45.12 -28.43 -1.56
C LYS A 457 -44.33 -29.72 -1.52
N LYS A 458 -43.80 -30.16 -2.68
CA LYS A 458 -42.80 -31.22 -2.70
C LYS A 458 -41.59 -30.81 -1.85
N PRO A 459 -40.98 -31.73 -1.10
CA PRO A 459 -39.81 -31.48 -0.29
C PRO A 459 -38.68 -30.87 -1.14
N TYR A 460 -37.96 -29.88 -0.57
CA TYR A 460 -36.76 -29.36 -1.20
C TYR A 460 -35.66 -30.43 -1.21
N PRO A 461 -34.95 -30.64 -2.32
CA PRO A 461 -33.81 -31.54 -2.36
C PRO A 461 -32.70 -31.06 -1.41
N GLU A 462 -32.01 -32.00 -0.77
CA GLU A 462 -30.89 -31.68 0.11
C GLU A 462 -29.60 -31.43 -0.69
N ASN A 463 -29.64 -30.34 -1.42
CA ASN A 463 -28.53 -29.80 -2.23
C ASN A 463 -28.61 -28.28 -2.28
N THR A 464 -27.60 -27.66 -2.88
CA THR A 464 -27.47 -26.19 -2.95
C THR A 464 -28.66 -25.51 -3.65
N LEU A 465 -29.25 -26.13 -4.70
CA LEU A 465 -30.39 -25.53 -5.41
C LEU A 465 -31.65 -25.58 -4.52
N GLY A 466 -31.86 -26.68 -3.78
CA GLY A 466 -32.93 -26.77 -2.80
C GLY A 466 -32.80 -25.72 -1.70
N LEU A 467 -31.58 -25.49 -1.18
CA LEU A 467 -31.31 -24.45 -0.19
C LEU A 467 -31.55 -23.05 -0.77
N LEU A 468 -31.07 -22.74 -1.98
CA LEU A 468 -31.30 -21.45 -2.61
C LEU A 468 -32.82 -21.18 -2.80
N ARG A 469 -33.59 -22.18 -3.21
CA ARG A 469 -35.04 -22.05 -3.34
C ARG A 469 -35.73 -21.92 -1.97
N PHE A 470 -35.24 -22.63 -0.97
CA PHE A 470 -35.73 -22.51 0.41
C PHE A 470 -35.48 -21.09 0.94
N ILE A 471 -34.26 -20.57 0.84
CA ILE A 471 -33.90 -19.20 1.28
C ILE A 471 -34.80 -18.16 0.61
N ARG A 472 -34.99 -18.28 -0.71
CA ARG A 472 -35.88 -17.38 -1.47
C ARG A 472 -37.30 -17.43 -0.93
N ASN A 473 -37.85 -18.64 -0.75
CA ASN A 473 -39.23 -18.81 -0.29
C ASN A 473 -39.41 -18.39 1.18
N LEU A 474 -38.42 -18.62 2.03
CA LEU A 474 -38.41 -18.16 3.43
C LEU A 474 -38.57 -16.64 3.48
N HIS A 475 -37.71 -15.89 2.78
CA HIS A 475 -37.76 -14.43 2.79
C HIS A 475 -38.98 -13.82 2.09
N GLU A 476 -39.55 -14.49 1.11
CA GLU A 476 -40.69 -13.98 0.36
C GLU A 476 -42.04 -14.24 1.08
N HIS A 477 -42.15 -15.40 1.76
CA HIS A 477 -43.43 -15.85 2.33
C HIS A 477 -43.47 -15.90 3.85
N HIS A 478 -42.30 -15.85 4.51
CA HIS A 478 -42.14 -15.95 5.96
C HIS A 478 -41.07 -14.98 6.47
N PRO A 479 -41.20 -13.64 6.23
CA PRO A 479 -40.19 -12.66 6.58
C PRO A 479 -39.87 -12.66 8.09
N ASP A 480 -40.85 -12.80 8.97
CA ASP A 480 -40.66 -12.83 10.43
C ASP A 480 -39.78 -14.01 10.87
N ASP A 481 -39.92 -15.16 10.22
CA ASP A 481 -39.08 -16.33 10.50
C ASP A 481 -37.65 -16.12 9.92
N ALA A 482 -37.56 -15.45 8.77
CA ALA A 482 -36.28 -15.14 8.12
C ALA A 482 -35.41 -14.21 8.97
N GLU A 483 -36.01 -13.21 9.65
CA GLU A 483 -35.28 -12.27 10.52
C GLU A 483 -34.66 -12.95 11.75
N ARG A 484 -35.19 -14.09 12.16
CA ARG A 484 -34.69 -14.84 13.33
C ARG A 484 -33.50 -15.73 13.02
N ILE A 485 -33.14 -15.88 11.74
CA ILE A 485 -32.11 -16.82 11.29
C ILE A 485 -30.97 -16.07 10.60
N ASN A 486 -29.78 -16.18 11.13
CA ASN A 486 -28.59 -15.70 10.45
C ASN A 486 -28.06 -16.74 9.44
N LEU A 487 -28.64 -16.73 8.24
CA LEU A 487 -28.28 -17.66 7.16
C LEU A 487 -26.82 -17.58 6.75
N MET A 488 -26.20 -16.39 6.82
CA MET A 488 -24.79 -16.21 6.45
C MET A 488 -23.85 -16.84 7.48
N ALA A 489 -24.24 -16.86 8.75
CA ALA A 489 -23.48 -17.55 9.79
C ALA A 489 -23.67 -19.07 9.74
N LEU A 490 -24.88 -19.56 9.43
CA LEU A 490 -25.16 -21.00 9.29
C LEU A 490 -24.49 -21.62 8.07
N PHE A 491 -24.40 -20.86 6.97
CA PHE A 491 -23.86 -21.32 5.69
C PHE A 491 -22.77 -20.37 5.18
N PRO A 492 -21.62 -20.25 5.84
CA PRO A 492 -20.57 -19.28 5.50
C PRO A 492 -20.04 -19.47 4.07
N ASP A 493 -20.00 -20.72 3.59
CA ASP A 493 -19.46 -21.08 2.27
C ASP A 493 -20.49 -20.97 1.13
N LEU A 494 -21.77 -20.73 1.46
CA LEU A 494 -22.85 -20.73 0.45
C LEU A 494 -22.67 -19.63 -0.58
N PHE A 495 -22.42 -18.41 -0.12
CA PHE A 495 -22.28 -17.28 -1.03
C PHE A 495 -21.11 -17.47 -1.99
N GLU A 496 -19.95 -17.86 -1.47
CA GLU A 496 -18.75 -18.14 -2.26
C GLU A 496 -19.02 -19.18 -3.35
N SER A 497 -19.53 -20.34 -2.96
CA SER A 497 -19.82 -21.46 -3.86
C SER A 497 -20.81 -21.06 -4.98
N VAL A 498 -21.88 -20.35 -4.61
CA VAL A 498 -22.92 -19.89 -5.56
C VAL A 498 -22.39 -18.80 -6.48
N PHE A 499 -21.60 -17.87 -5.96
CA PHE A 499 -21.01 -16.81 -6.77
C PHE A 499 -20.01 -17.35 -7.80
N MET A 500 -19.11 -18.25 -7.39
CA MET A 500 -18.13 -18.87 -8.30
C MET A 500 -18.83 -19.70 -9.37
N PHE A 501 -19.82 -20.50 -9.02
CA PHE A 501 -20.65 -21.23 -9.97
C PHE A 501 -21.35 -20.29 -10.97
N ALA A 502 -21.98 -19.22 -10.47
CA ALA A 502 -22.69 -18.25 -11.33
C ALA A 502 -21.74 -17.52 -12.27
N LYS A 503 -20.52 -17.23 -11.81
CA LYS A 503 -19.47 -16.64 -12.64
C LYS A 503 -19.04 -17.59 -13.77
N GLU A 504 -18.68 -18.82 -13.45
CA GLU A 504 -18.27 -19.85 -14.41
C GLU A 504 -19.31 -20.08 -15.49
N ARG A 505 -20.60 -20.10 -15.11
CA ARG A 505 -21.73 -20.30 -16.02
C ARG A 505 -22.24 -19.01 -16.71
N GLY A 506 -21.62 -17.86 -16.45
CA GLY A 506 -22.04 -16.59 -17.04
C GLY A 506 -23.40 -16.07 -16.53
N TRP A 507 -23.92 -16.62 -15.40
CA TRP A 507 -25.23 -16.21 -14.86
C TRP A 507 -25.23 -14.78 -14.35
N ASN A 508 -24.07 -14.26 -13.95
CA ASN A 508 -23.92 -12.87 -13.51
C ASN A 508 -24.29 -11.84 -14.59
N PHE A 509 -24.31 -12.23 -15.88
CA PHE A 509 -24.77 -11.38 -16.98
C PHE A 509 -26.30 -11.36 -17.16
N ARG A 510 -27.05 -12.25 -16.49
CA ARG A 510 -28.51 -12.29 -16.58
C ARG A 510 -29.13 -11.00 -16.03
N PRO A 511 -30.21 -10.48 -16.61
CA PRO A 511 -30.81 -9.18 -16.23
C PRO A 511 -31.10 -9.03 -14.73
N SER A 512 -31.53 -10.12 -14.06
CA SER A 512 -31.85 -10.14 -12.63
C SER A 512 -30.62 -10.01 -11.73
N LEU A 513 -29.45 -10.50 -12.17
CA LEU A 513 -28.19 -10.55 -11.43
C LEU A 513 -27.23 -9.43 -11.84
N LYS A 514 -27.24 -9.03 -13.14
CA LYS A 514 -26.34 -7.99 -13.67
C LYS A 514 -26.38 -6.69 -12.87
N LYS A 515 -27.51 -6.34 -12.27
CA LYS A 515 -27.66 -5.13 -11.44
C LYS A 515 -26.78 -5.08 -10.19
N PHE A 516 -26.31 -6.23 -9.70
CA PHE A 516 -25.34 -6.30 -8.60
C PHE A 516 -23.93 -5.86 -9.02
N PHE A 517 -23.68 -5.75 -10.33
CA PHE A 517 -22.38 -5.50 -10.95
C PHE A 517 -22.40 -4.24 -11.83
N ARG A 518 -23.00 -3.12 -11.37
CA ARG A 518 -23.37 -1.92 -12.15
C ARG A 518 -22.25 -1.28 -12.97
N ASN A 519 -20.99 -1.40 -12.56
CA ASN A 519 -19.85 -0.76 -13.24
C ASN A 519 -18.93 -1.76 -13.96
N ARG A 520 -19.39 -2.99 -14.23
CA ARG A 520 -18.58 -4.01 -14.89
C ARG A 520 -18.87 -4.10 -16.38
N ILE A 521 -17.90 -3.68 -17.16
CA ILE A 521 -17.69 -4.15 -18.52
C ILE A 521 -16.93 -5.47 -18.38
N ALA A 522 -17.58 -6.60 -18.69
CA ALA A 522 -17.06 -7.97 -18.69
C ALA A 522 -16.44 -8.49 -17.38
N LEU A 523 -17.12 -9.41 -16.81
CA LEU A 523 -16.55 -10.41 -15.90
C LEU A 523 -16.10 -11.62 -16.70
#